data_3b9973086f3b1df0ee3164eb0765e704
#
_entry.id   3b9973086f3b1df0ee3164eb0765e704
#
_cell.length_a   1.000
_cell.length_b   1.000
_cell.length_c   1.000
_cell.angle_alpha   90.00
_cell.angle_beta   90.00
_cell.angle_gamma   90.00
#
_symmetry.space_group_name_H-M   'P 1'
#
loop_
_entity.id
_entity.type
_entity.pdbx_description
1 polymer ?
#
loop_
_entity_poly.entity_id
_entity_poly.type
_entity_poly.pdbx_seq_one_letter_code
_entity_poly.pdbx_strand_id
1 'polypeptide(L)'
;MGNTYKLVISEKPSVGKSIAAVLGANERKDGYFMGSGYIVSWCFGHLAELAEAAAYDEKYAKWRYDDLPILPESWQYFVARDKAKQLALLNTLMHRADVCEVINACDAGREGESIFRTVYLLNKCDKPMKRLWISSMEDTAIRKGFETLKDGSAYDNLYASALCRSKADWLVGINATRLFSVLYHRTLNVGRVVSPTLALIVQREAEIDAFKPEPFYTVALELPGFDAGSERMKRKADAETLSQSCANQTTVVTKLERKDKAEKPPALYDLTTLQRDANRILGFTAQQTLDYLQSLYEKKLCTYPRTDSRYLTSDMADGL
;
A
#
# COMPACT_ATOMS: atom_id res chain seq x y z
N MET A 1 -8.66 10.22 -44.19
CA MET A 1 -8.49 9.17 -43.19
C MET A 1 -8.84 9.79 -41.85
N GLY A 2 -9.85 9.26 -41.13
CA GLY A 2 -10.21 9.80 -39.82
C GLY A 2 -9.05 9.59 -38.83
N ASN A 3 -8.82 10.57 -37.93
CA ASN A 3 -7.81 10.43 -36.88
C ASN A 3 -8.15 9.24 -35.99
N THR A 4 -7.24 8.28 -35.86
CA THR A 4 -7.37 7.14 -34.94
C THR A 4 -6.69 7.50 -33.61
N TYR A 5 -7.37 7.23 -32.50
CA TYR A 5 -6.89 7.55 -31.17
C TYR A 5 -6.62 6.30 -30.33
N LYS A 6 -5.67 6.42 -29.41
CA LYS A 6 -5.42 5.47 -28.32
C LYS A 6 -5.98 6.06 -27.03
N LEU A 7 -6.84 5.31 -26.34
CA LEU A 7 -7.43 5.74 -25.08
C LEU A 7 -6.54 5.32 -23.91
N VAL A 8 -6.04 6.28 -23.17
CA VAL A 8 -5.22 6.07 -21.97
C VAL A 8 -6.09 6.32 -20.74
N ILE A 9 -6.11 5.39 -19.79
CA ILE A 9 -6.88 5.52 -18.56
C ILE A 9 -5.94 5.38 -17.36
N SER A 10 -5.81 6.45 -16.59
CA SER A 10 -5.03 6.49 -15.35
C SER A 10 -5.90 6.29 -14.11
N GLU A 11 -5.28 6.04 -12.97
CA GLU A 11 -5.97 5.85 -11.70
C GLU A 11 -6.59 7.14 -11.14
N LYS A 12 -5.93 8.29 -11.41
CA LYS A 12 -6.29 9.61 -10.84
C LYS A 12 -6.17 10.71 -11.86
N PRO A 13 -6.92 11.83 -11.70
CA PRO A 13 -6.85 12.99 -12.60
C PRO A 13 -5.47 13.61 -12.71
N SER A 14 -4.72 13.71 -11.60
CA SER A 14 -3.37 14.27 -11.57
C SER A 14 -2.39 13.48 -12.46
N VAL A 15 -2.42 12.16 -12.37
CA VAL A 15 -1.62 11.25 -13.20
C VAL A 15 -2.02 11.37 -14.67
N GLY A 16 -3.34 11.38 -14.96
CA GLY A 16 -3.85 11.58 -16.32
C GLY A 16 -3.39 12.88 -16.94
N LYS A 17 -3.41 13.98 -16.19
CA LYS A 17 -2.91 15.28 -16.63
C LYS A 17 -1.41 15.26 -16.98
N SER A 18 -0.59 14.61 -16.14
CA SER A 18 0.85 14.48 -16.38
C SER A 18 1.14 13.68 -17.64
N ILE A 19 0.45 12.54 -17.82
CA ILE A 19 0.57 11.70 -19.02
C ILE A 19 0.11 12.46 -20.27
N ALA A 20 -1.03 13.17 -20.20
CA ALA A 20 -1.55 13.96 -21.32
C ALA A 20 -0.55 15.02 -21.79
N ALA A 21 0.08 15.74 -20.87
CA ALA A 21 1.09 16.74 -21.17
C ALA A 21 2.31 16.14 -21.91
N VAL A 22 2.80 15.00 -21.45
CA VAL A 22 3.95 14.30 -22.07
C VAL A 22 3.63 13.77 -23.46
N LEU A 23 2.38 13.29 -23.67
CA LEU A 23 1.92 12.76 -24.97
C LEU A 23 1.46 13.86 -25.94
N GLY A 24 1.39 15.11 -25.52
CA GLY A 24 0.88 16.21 -26.35
C GLY A 24 -0.64 16.21 -26.52
N ALA A 25 -1.39 15.56 -25.64
CA ALA A 25 -2.84 15.59 -25.60
C ALA A 25 -3.30 16.84 -24.84
N ASN A 26 -3.22 18.02 -25.49
CA ASN A 26 -3.35 19.32 -24.83
C ASN A 26 -4.77 19.89 -24.85
N GLU A 27 -5.66 19.36 -25.67
CA GLU A 27 -7.05 19.83 -25.74
C GLU A 27 -7.85 19.30 -24.55
N ARG A 28 -8.21 20.19 -23.62
CA ARG A 28 -8.99 19.82 -22.43
C ARG A 28 -10.47 19.72 -22.77
N LYS A 29 -11.06 18.60 -22.39
CA LYS A 29 -12.51 18.33 -22.42
C LYS A 29 -13.04 18.06 -21.01
N ASP A 30 -14.36 17.91 -20.85
CA ASP A 30 -14.94 17.48 -19.57
C ASP A 30 -14.59 16.02 -19.31
N GLY A 31 -13.72 15.78 -18.33
CA GLY A 31 -13.28 14.47 -17.89
C GLY A 31 -12.17 13.81 -18.72
N TYR A 32 -11.57 14.46 -19.71
CA TYR A 32 -10.43 13.91 -20.46
C TYR A 32 -9.62 15.00 -21.19
N PHE A 33 -8.45 14.64 -21.70
CA PHE A 33 -7.62 15.42 -22.62
C PHE A 33 -7.53 14.71 -23.97
N MET A 34 -7.36 15.47 -25.06
CA MET A 34 -7.26 14.91 -26.39
C MET A 34 -6.19 15.65 -27.22
N GLY A 35 -5.48 14.91 -28.07
CA GLY A 35 -4.46 15.46 -28.98
C GLY A 35 -3.41 14.44 -29.34
N SER A 36 -2.63 14.71 -30.37
CA SER A 36 -1.49 13.89 -30.83
C SER A 36 -1.78 12.38 -30.95
N GLY A 37 -3.03 12.00 -31.34
CA GLY A 37 -3.44 10.59 -31.45
C GLY A 37 -3.80 9.91 -30.12
N TYR A 38 -3.91 10.65 -29.03
CA TYR A 38 -4.28 10.15 -27.72
C TYR A 38 -5.53 10.82 -27.17
N ILE A 39 -6.31 10.04 -26.45
CA ILE A 39 -7.35 10.49 -25.51
C ILE A 39 -6.91 10.02 -24.14
N VAL A 40 -6.74 10.93 -23.18
CA VAL A 40 -6.29 10.60 -21.82
C VAL A 40 -7.38 10.92 -20.82
N SER A 41 -7.91 9.93 -20.16
CA SER A 41 -8.93 10.03 -19.11
C SER A 41 -8.44 9.31 -17.85
N TRP A 42 -9.28 9.25 -16.83
CA TRP A 42 -8.89 8.74 -15.52
C TRP A 42 -10.04 8.10 -14.77
N CYS A 43 -9.70 7.32 -13.76
CA CYS A 43 -10.59 6.91 -12.69
C CYS A 43 -10.48 7.87 -11.50
N PHE A 44 -11.29 7.66 -10.48
CA PHE A 44 -11.15 8.26 -9.14
C PHE A 44 -10.88 7.14 -8.12
N GLY A 45 -9.82 6.36 -8.34
CA GLY A 45 -9.64 5.07 -7.70
C GLY A 45 -10.68 4.07 -8.22
N HIS A 46 -11.19 3.19 -7.37
CA HIS A 46 -12.26 2.27 -7.75
C HIS A 46 -13.54 3.02 -8.10
N LEU A 47 -14.03 2.87 -9.33
CA LEU A 47 -15.32 3.40 -9.76
C LEU A 47 -16.48 2.45 -9.45
N ALA A 48 -16.18 1.16 -9.30
CA ALA A 48 -17.13 0.14 -8.93
C ALA A 48 -16.50 -0.80 -7.90
N GLU A 49 -17.31 -1.30 -6.99
CA GLU A 49 -16.94 -2.21 -5.91
C GLU A 49 -17.87 -3.42 -5.91
N LEU A 50 -17.47 -4.54 -5.29
CA LEU A 50 -18.36 -5.68 -5.13
C LEU A 50 -19.59 -5.24 -4.33
N ALA A 51 -20.77 -5.63 -4.81
CA ALA A 51 -22.04 -5.23 -4.22
C ALA A 51 -22.21 -5.82 -2.82
N GLU A 52 -22.97 -5.14 -1.97
CA GLU A 52 -23.35 -5.65 -0.67
C GLU A 52 -24.29 -6.86 -0.78
N ALA A 53 -24.40 -7.65 0.29
CA ALA A 53 -25.18 -8.88 0.31
C ALA A 53 -26.65 -8.66 -0.10
N ALA A 54 -27.26 -7.55 0.30
CA ALA A 54 -28.65 -7.22 -0.04
C ALA A 54 -28.92 -7.05 -1.55
N ALA A 55 -27.86 -6.78 -2.34
CA ALA A 55 -28.00 -6.70 -3.80
C ALA A 55 -28.18 -8.09 -4.46
N TYR A 56 -27.77 -9.15 -3.79
CA TYR A 56 -27.93 -10.53 -4.29
C TYR A 56 -29.32 -11.12 -3.95
N ASP A 57 -29.83 -10.81 -2.76
CA ASP A 57 -31.15 -11.22 -2.30
C ASP A 57 -31.60 -10.25 -1.19
N GLU A 58 -32.84 -9.75 -1.28
CA GLU A 58 -33.39 -8.80 -0.31
C GLU A 58 -33.44 -9.37 1.13
N LYS A 59 -33.54 -10.69 1.29
CA LYS A 59 -33.50 -11.35 2.60
C LYS A 59 -32.23 -11.00 3.37
N TYR A 60 -31.11 -10.76 2.67
CA TYR A 60 -29.84 -10.39 3.27
C TYR A 60 -29.76 -8.92 3.75
N ALA A 61 -30.82 -8.12 3.56
CA ALA A 61 -30.89 -6.78 4.16
C ALA A 61 -30.93 -6.85 5.69
N LYS A 62 -31.53 -7.90 6.25
CA LYS A 62 -31.49 -8.20 7.68
C LYS A 62 -30.46 -9.27 7.98
N TRP A 63 -29.70 -9.07 9.06
CA TRP A 63 -28.69 -10.04 9.45
C TRP A 63 -29.33 -11.14 10.32
N ARG A 64 -29.32 -12.36 9.82
CA ARG A 64 -29.86 -13.54 10.48
C ARG A 64 -28.85 -14.68 10.43
N TYR A 65 -28.80 -15.49 11.46
CA TYR A 65 -27.93 -16.67 11.53
C TYR A 65 -28.25 -17.68 10.41
N ASP A 66 -29.52 -17.94 10.18
CA ASP A 66 -30.00 -18.96 9.23
C ASP A 66 -29.74 -18.59 7.75
N ASP A 67 -29.39 -17.33 7.47
CA ASP A 67 -29.05 -16.88 6.12
C ASP A 67 -27.55 -17.07 5.79
N LEU A 68 -26.76 -17.62 6.70
CA LEU A 68 -25.32 -17.81 6.54
C LEU A 68 -24.97 -19.27 6.20
N PRO A 69 -23.94 -19.54 5.37
CA PRO A 69 -23.08 -18.54 4.72
C PRO A 69 -23.71 -17.96 3.45
N ILE A 70 -23.41 -16.68 3.18
CA ILE A 70 -23.76 -16.02 1.92
C ILE A 70 -22.65 -16.29 0.91
N LEU A 71 -22.96 -17.06 -0.13
CA LEU A 71 -22.04 -17.49 -1.18
C LEU A 71 -22.62 -17.13 -2.55
N PRO A 72 -22.25 -15.98 -3.14
CA PRO A 72 -22.75 -15.57 -4.44
C PRO A 72 -22.30 -16.53 -5.55
N GLU A 73 -23.21 -17.01 -6.38
CA GLU A 73 -22.90 -17.79 -7.60
C GLU A 73 -22.30 -16.88 -8.69
N SER A 74 -22.79 -15.65 -8.78
CA SER A 74 -22.28 -14.62 -9.70
C SER A 74 -22.01 -13.33 -8.95
N TRP A 75 -20.93 -12.65 -9.33
CA TRP A 75 -20.51 -11.43 -8.64
C TRP A 75 -21.13 -10.19 -9.27
N GLN A 76 -21.78 -9.38 -8.44
CA GLN A 76 -22.37 -8.10 -8.81
C GLN A 76 -21.47 -6.95 -8.36
N TYR A 77 -21.54 -5.85 -9.10
CA TYR A 77 -20.80 -4.63 -8.78
C TYR A 77 -21.77 -3.48 -8.49
N PHE A 78 -21.39 -2.67 -7.54
CA PHE A 78 -22.09 -1.44 -7.18
C PHE A 78 -21.24 -0.23 -7.63
N VAL A 79 -21.91 0.76 -8.19
CA VAL A 79 -21.30 2.03 -8.61
C VAL A 79 -21.91 3.15 -7.79
N ALA A 80 -21.09 3.87 -7.03
CA ALA A 80 -21.55 5.01 -6.24
C ALA A 80 -22.00 6.16 -7.15
N ARG A 81 -22.98 6.94 -6.70
CA ARG A 81 -23.61 8.01 -7.50
C ARG A 81 -22.59 9.06 -8.00
N ASP A 82 -21.68 9.45 -7.15
CA ASP A 82 -20.61 10.42 -7.45
C ASP A 82 -19.61 9.90 -8.51
N LYS A 83 -19.50 8.58 -8.67
CA LYS A 83 -18.61 7.90 -9.62
C LYS A 83 -19.30 7.53 -10.94
N ALA A 84 -20.61 7.51 -10.96
CA ALA A 84 -21.39 7.06 -12.10
C ALA A 84 -21.17 7.92 -13.37
N LYS A 85 -21.03 9.25 -13.22
CA LYS A 85 -20.73 10.16 -14.35
C LYS A 85 -19.43 9.80 -15.04
N GLN A 86 -18.38 9.51 -14.25
CA GLN A 86 -17.07 9.18 -14.79
C GLN A 86 -17.06 7.79 -15.45
N LEU A 87 -17.73 6.82 -14.86
CA LEU A 87 -17.87 5.49 -15.47
C LEU A 87 -18.59 5.57 -16.82
N ALA A 88 -19.68 6.34 -16.91
CA ALA A 88 -20.41 6.55 -18.15
C ALA A 88 -19.57 7.27 -19.21
N LEU A 89 -18.75 8.25 -18.82
CA LEU A 89 -17.80 8.88 -19.71
C LEU A 89 -16.78 7.89 -20.27
N LEU A 90 -16.17 7.08 -19.40
CA LEU A 90 -15.21 6.05 -19.82
C LEU A 90 -15.87 5.03 -20.76
N ASN A 91 -17.13 4.64 -20.51
CA ASN A 91 -17.89 3.80 -21.42
C ASN A 91 -18.01 4.44 -22.81
N THR A 92 -18.41 5.71 -22.86
CA THR A 92 -18.51 6.45 -24.12
C THR A 92 -17.17 6.51 -24.85
N LEU A 93 -16.07 6.81 -24.14
CA LEU A 93 -14.74 6.90 -24.74
C LEU A 93 -14.24 5.54 -25.26
N MET A 94 -14.46 4.46 -24.52
CA MET A 94 -14.08 3.11 -24.92
C MET A 94 -14.79 2.64 -26.17
N HIS A 95 -16.03 3.06 -26.41
CA HIS A 95 -16.85 2.65 -27.56
C HIS A 95 -16.80 3.60 -28.76
N ARG A 96 -15.98 4.68 -28.69
CA ARG A 96 -15.79 5.57 -29.86
C ARG A 96 -15.23 4.79 -31.05
N ALA A 97 -15.78 5.03 -32.22
CA ALA A 97 -15.34 4.36 -33.46
C ALA A 97 -13.90 4.73 -33.87
N ASP A 98 -13.44 5.91 -33.46
CA ASP A 98 -12.09 6.42 -33.74
C ASP A 98 -11.06 6.02 -32.67
N VAL A 99 -11.41 5.26 -31.64
CA VAL A 99 -10.49 4.67 -30.65
C VAL A 99 -10.14 3.24 -31.09
N CYS A 100 -8.84 2.93 -31.27
CA CYS A 100 -8.38 1.63 -31.76
C CYS A 100 -7.88 0.70 -30.65
N GLU A 101 -7.36 1.23 -29.54
CA GLU A 101 -6.88 0.45 -28.39
C GLU A 101 -7.07 1.21 -27.07
N VAL A 102 -7.06 0.50 -25.96
CA VAL A 102 -7.17 1.07 -24.61
C VAL A 102 -5.91 0.75 -23.84
N ILE A 103 -5.30 1.76 -23.22
CA ILE A 103 -4.05 1.63 -22.48
C ILE A 103 -4.36 1.81 -20.98
N ASN A 104 -4.10 0.76 -20.20
CA ASN A 104 -4.12 0.82 -18.75
C ASN A 104 -2.87 1.57 -18.25
N ALA A 105 -3.06 2.77 -17.76
CA ALA A 105 -2.04 3.62 -17.15
C ALA A 105 -2.31 3.88 -15.66
N CYS A 106 -3.06 2.99 -15.00
CA CYS A 106 -3.18 2.99 -13.54
C CYS A 106 -1.86 2.58 -12.90
N ASP A 107 -1.73 2.83 -11.60
CA ASP A 107 -0.52 2.58 -10.84
C ASP A 107 0.04 1.16 -11.08
N ALA A 108 1.37 1.03 -11.08
CA ALA A 108 2.07 -0.22 -11.35
C ALA A 108 1.93 -1.19 -10.17
N GLY A 109 0.81 -1.87 -10.11
CA GLY A 109 0.50 -2.78 -9.02
C GLY A 109 -0.80 -3.55 -9.23
N ARG A 110 -1.06 -4.46 -8.32
CA ARG A 110 -2.27 -5.29 -8.28
C ARG A 110 -3.55 -4.45 -8.20
N GLU A 111 -3.51 -3.36 -7.42
CA GLU A 111 -4.64 -2.47 -7.23
C GLU A 111 -4.98 -1.70 -8.51
N GLY A 112 -3.99 -1.07 -9.15
CA GLY A 112 -4.19 -0.37 -10.41
C GLY A 112 -4.69 -1.28 -11.53
N GLU A 113 -4.25 -2.56 -11.54
CA GLU A 113 -4.78 -3.56 -12.46
C GLU A 113 -6.26 -3.86 -12.17
N SER A 114 -6.63 -3.99 -10.90
CA SER A 114 -8.01 -4.20 -10.48
C SER A 114 -8.94 -3.03 -10.86
N ILE A 115 -8.50 -1.81 -10.59
CA ILE A 115 -9.26 -0.58 -10.91
C ILE A 115 -9.58 -0.52 -12.40
N PHE A 116 -8.56 -0.67 -13.24
CA PHE A 116 -8.73 -0.59 -14.68
C PHE A 116 -9.60 -1.73 -15.24
N ARG A 117 -9.25 -2.98 -14.89
CA ARG A 117 -9.95 -4.16 -15.42
C ARG A 117 -11.42 -4.20 -15.03
N THR A 118 -11.75 -3.78 -13.82
CA THR A 118 -13.15 -3.68 -13.40
C THR A 118 -13.93 -2.73 -14.31
N VAL A 119 -13.38 -1.55 -14.61
CA VAL A 119 -14.00 -0.58 -15.53
C VAL A 119 -14.10 -1.13 -16.95
N TYR A 120 -13.03 -1.73 -17.45
CA TYR A 120 -12.95 -2.30 -18.79
C TYR A 120 -14.01 -3.41 -18.99
N LEU A 121 -14.14 -4.32 -18.04
CA LEU A 121 -15.08 -5.46 -18.09
C LEU A 121 -16.53 -5.02 -17.88
N LEU A 122 -16.79 -4.11 -16.93
CA LEU A 122 -18.13 -3.58 -16.71
C LEU A 122 -18.68 -2.83 -17.93
N ASN A 123 -17.82 -2.14 -18.64
CA ASN A 123 -18.16 -1.46 -19.88
C ASN A 123 -18.18 -2.41 -21.09
N LYS A 124 -17.90 -3.71 -20.92
CA LYS A 124 -17.87 -4.71 -22.01
C LYS A 124 -17.04 -4.24 -23.20
N CYS A 125 -15.89 -3.60 -22.92
CA CYS A 125 -15.00 -3.15 -23.97
C CYS A 125 -14.30 -4.35 -24.63
N ASP A 126 -14.30 -4.38 -25.95
CA ASP A 126 -13.70 -5.45 -26.76
C ASP A 126 -12.40 -5.03 -27.49
N LYS A 127 -11.98 -3.79 -27.30
CA LYS A 127 -10.80 -3.24 -27.96
C LYS A 127 -9.51 -3.82 -27.37
N PRO A 128 -8.44 -3.94 -28.18
CA PRO A 128 -7.14 -4.37 -27.68
C PRO A 128 -6.70 -3.55 -26.46
N MET A 129 -6.17 -4.24 -25.46
CA MET A 129 -5.71 -3.64 -24.22
C MET A 129 -4.20 -3.72 -24.11
N LYS A 130 -3.56 -2.58 -23.80
CA LYS A 130 -2.14 -2.47 -23.48
C LYS A 130 -1.94 -2.01 -22.04
N ARG A 131 -0.75 -2.25 -21.51
CA ARG A 131 -0.37 -1.87 -20.14
C ARG A 131 0.87 -0.98 -20.13
N LEU A 132 0.74 0.21 -19.56
CA LEU A 132 1.85 1.06 -19.17
C LEU A 132 2.30 0.66 -17.76
N TRP A 133 3.57 0.29 -17.61
CA TRP A 133 4.13 -0.13 -16.30
C TRP A 133 5.32 0.75 -15.96
N ILE A 134 5.07 1.78 -15.16
CA ILE A 134 6.08 2.75 -14.71
C ILE A 134 6.01 2.95 -13.20
N SER A 135 7.14 3.17 -12.56
CA SER A 135 7.27 3.46 -11.12
C SER A 135 7.59 4.92 -10.83
N SER A 136 7.80 5.73 -11.86
CA SER A 136 8.08 7.16 -11.77
C SER A 136 7.18 7.96 -12.72
N MET A 137 6.83 9.18 -12.31
CA MET A 137 6.07 10.13 -13.12
C MET A 137 6.95 11.15 -13.87
N GLU A 138 8.26 10.91 -13.92
CA GLU A 138 9.19 11.68 -14.74
C GLU A 138 8.80 11.59 -16.22
N ASP A 139 8.97 12.69 -16.96
CA ASP A 139 8.60 12.77 -18.38
C ASP A 139 9.35 11.73 -19.23
N THR A 140 10.62 11.48 -18.90
CA THR A 140 11.46 10.46 -19.53
C THR A 140 10.93 9.05 -19.27
N ALA A 141 10.52 8.75 -18.03
CA ALA A 141 9.96 7.45 -17.65
C ALA A 141 8.62 7.20 -18.35
N ILE A 142 7.76 8.23 -18.44
CA ILE A 142 6.49 8.14 -19.17
C ILE A 142 6.75 7.86 -20.67
N ARG A 143 7.62 8.62 -21.34
CA ARG A 143 7.94 8.42 -22.78
C ARG A 143 8.45 7.00 -23.03
N LYS A 144 9.46 6.56 -22.28
CA LYS A 144 10.03 5.21 -22.39
C LYS A 144 9.00 4.13 -22.11
N GLY A 145 8.11 4.35 -21.16
CA GLY A 145 7.01 3.43 -20.84
C GLY A 145 6.04 3.25 -22.03
N PHE A 146 5.73 4.34 -22.75
CA PHE A 146 4.87 4.28 -23.94
C PHE A 146 5.55 3.62 -25.14
N GLU A 147 6.88 3.62 -25.22
CA GLU A 147 7.65 2.88 -26.22
C GLU A 147 7.67 1.35 -25.93
N THR A 148 7.48 0.95 -24.68
CA THR A 148 7.61 -0.44 -24.21
C THR A 148 6.30 -1.02 -23.66
N LEU A 149 5.15 -0.56 -24.15
CA LEU A 149 3.84 -1.06 -23.73
C LEU A 149 3.75 -2.57 -23.94
N LYS A 150 3.25 -3.26 -22.93
CA LYS A 150 2.99 -4.71 -22.98
C LYS A 150 1.52 -4.99 -23.26
N ASP A 151 1.25 -6.17 -23.80
CA ASP A 151 -0.13 -6.63 -23.93
C ASP A 151 -0.78 -6.78 -22.53
N GLY A 152 -2.04 -6.42 -22.45
CA GLY A 152 -2.78 -6.54 -21.20
C GLY A 152 -2.82 -7.97 -20.65
N SER A 153 -2.85 -8.98 -21.55
CA SER A 153 -2.83 -10.40 -21.17
C SER A 153 -1.60 -10.81 -20.35
N ALA A 154 -0.47 -10.12 -20.50
CA ALA A 154 0.71 -10.36 -19.65
C ALA A 154 0.44 -10.12 -18.14
N TYR A 155 -0.65 -9.44 -17.81
CA TYR A 155 -1.04 -9.11 -16.43
C TYR A 155 -2.31 -9.83 -15.96
N ASP A 156 -2.79 -10.85 -16.68
CA ASP A 156 -4.00 -11.59 -16.32
C ASP A 156 -3.88 -12.28 -14.96
N ASN A 157 -2.73 -12.86 -14.65
CA ASN A 157 -2.48 -13.48 -13.34
C ASN A 157 -2.47 -12.44 -12.22
N LEU A 158 -1.96 -11.23 -12.49
CA LEU A 158 -1.98 -10.14 -11.52
C LEU A 158 -3.42 -9.69 -11.22
N TYR A 159 -4.24 -9.55 -12.26
CA TYR A 159 -5.66 -9.26 -12.11
C TYR A 159 -6.40 -10.39 -11.38
N ALA A 160 -6.17 -11.64 -11.75
CA ALA A 160 -6.77 -12.79 -11.07
C ALA A 160 -6.45 -12.80 -9.57
N SER A 161 -5.20 -12.50 -9.21
CA SER A 161 -4.77 -12.34 -7.81
C SER A 161 -5.54 -11.23 -7.08
N ALA A 162 -5.74 -10.07 -7.73
CA ALA A 162 -6.50 -8.95 -7.17
C ALA A 162 -7.97 -9.34 -6.97
N LEU A 163 -8.57 -9.97 -7.96
CA LEU A 163 -9.97 -10.41 -7.93
C LEU A 163 -10.20 -11.48 -6.87
N CYS A 164 -9.33 -12.48 -6.78
CA CYS A 164 -9.39 -13.50 -5.72
C CYS A 164 -9.33 -12.89 -4.33
N ARG A 165 -8.44 -11.91 -4.13
CA ARG A 165 -8.33 -11.20 -2.85
C ARG A 165 -9.61 -10.44 -2.53
N SER A 166 -10.16 -9.67 -3.47
CA SER A 166 -11.39 -8.90 -3.24
C SER A 166 -12.56 -9.80 -2.89
N LYS A 167 -12.71 -10.94 -3.60
CA LYS A 167 -13.75 -11.93 -3.32
C LYS A 167 -13.57 -12.60 -1.97
N ALA A 168 -12.33 -12.98 -1.62
CA ALA A 168 -12.03 -13.58 -0.32
C ALA A 168 -12.29 -12.59 0.84
N ASP A 169 -11.87 -11.34 0.70
CA ASP A 169 -12.12 -10.29 1.69
C ASP A 169 -13.63 -10.04 1.85
N TRP A 170 -14.41 -10.07 0.77
CA TRP A 170 -15.87 -9.95 0.80
C TRP A 170 -16.51 -11.16 1.51
N LEU A 171 -16.15 -12.39 1.10
CA LEU A 171 -16.74 -13.61 1.66
C LEU A 171 -16.46 -13.73 3.17
N VAL A 172 -15.23 -13.53 3.58
CA VAL A 172 -14.84 -13.60 4.99
C VAL A 172 -15.44 -12.43 5.77
N GLY A 173 -15.31 -11.22 5.24
CA GLY A 173 -15.78 -10.01 5.90
C GLY A 173 -17.28 -10.02 6.16
N ILE A 174 -18.08 -10.30 5.13
CA ILE A 174 -19.55 -10.28 5.24
C ILE A 174 -20.06 -11.41 6.14
N ASN A 175 -19.60 -12.64 5.90
CA ASN A 175 -20.11 -13.78 6.66
C ASN A 175 -19.69 -13.76 8.12
N ALA A 176 -18.40 -13.52 8.39
CA ALA A 176 -17.91 -13.49 9.77
C ALA A 176 -18.44 -12.26 10.55
N THR A 177 -18.49 -11.07 9.92
CA THR A 177 -19.08 -9.89 10.58
C THR A 177 -20.52 -10.15 10.96
N ARG A 178 -21.35 -10.69 10.08
CA ARG A 178 -22.75 -10.99 10.36
C ARG A 178 -22.91 -12.07 11.42
N LEU A 179 -22.16 -13.16 11.31
CA LEU A 179 -22.18 -14.26 12.27
C LEU A 179 -21.92 -13.76 13.69
N PHE A 180 -20.79 -13.11 13.90
CA PHE A 180 -20.42 -12.63 15.24
C PHE A 180 -21.34 -11.52 15.72
N SER A 181 -21.79 -10.64 14.82
CA SER A 181 -22.72 -9.57 15.21
C SER A 181 -24.08 -10.10 15.68
N VAL A 182 -24.60 -11.14 15.04
CA VAL A 182 -25.85 -11.79 15.44
C VAL A 182 -25.66 -12.54 16.77
N LEU A 183 -24.58 -13.32 16.91
CA LEU A 183 -24.32 -14.10 18.11
C LEU A 183 -24.10 -13.22 19.36
N TYR A 184 -23.46 -12.08 19.21
CA TYR A 184 -23.15 -11.20 20.34
C TYR A 184 -24.10 -9.98 20.45
N HIS A 185 -25.13 -9.90 19.62
CA HIS A 185 -26.15 -8.83 19.61
C HIS A 185 -25.54 -7.42 19.54
N ARG A 186 -24.44 -7.25 18.85
CA ARG A 186 -23.78 -5.97 18.56
C ARG A 186 -22.92 -6.05 17.30
N THR A 187 -22.71 -4.94 16.63
CA THR A 187 -21.86 -4.92 15.43
C THR A 187 -20.41 -5.26 15.78
N LEU A 188 -19.91 -6.36 15.23
CA LEU A 188 -18.53 -6.83 15.36
C LEU A 188 -17.93 -7.00 13.97
N ASN A 189 -17.15 -6.02 13.56
CA ASN A 189 -16.50 -6.05 12.25
C ASN A 189 -15.36 -7.06 12.25
N VAL A 190 -15.39 -7.98 11.31
CA VAL A 190 -14.34 -8.97 11.07
C VAL A 190 -13.72 -8.73 9.70
N GLY A 191 -12.42 -8.74 9.63
CA GLY A 191 -11.71 -8.55 8.36
C GLY A 191 -10.27 -9.03 8.45
N ARG A 192 -9.70 -9.32 7.30
CA ARG A 192 -8.35 -9.89 7.15
C ARG A 192 -7.24 -9.02 7.76
N VAL A 193 -7.42 -7.72 7.82
CA VAL A 193 -6.45 -6.78 8.41
C VAL A 193 -6.87 -6.36 9.81
N VAL A 194 -8.13 -5.96 9.97
CA VAL A 194 -8.65 -5.42 11.23
C VAL A 194 -8.55 -6.42 12.38
N SER A 195 -8.98 -7.67 12.16
CA SER A 195 -9.01 -8.67 13.22
C SER A 195 -7.63 -9.10 13.71
N PRO A 196 -6.65 -9.46 12.85
CA PRO A 196 -5.32 -9.79 13.33
C PRO A 196 -4.58 -8.59 13.93
N THR A 197 -4.81 -7.37 13.43
CA THR A 197 -4.21 -6.16 14.04
C THR A 197 -4.74 -5.96 15.46
N LEU A 198 -6.06 -6.10 15.67
CA LEU A 198 -6.65 -6.03 17.00
C LEU A 198 -6.10 -7.15 17.92
N ALA A 199 -5.98 -8.37 17.40
CA ALA A 199 -5.43 -9.49 18.16
C ALA A 199 -3.99 -9.22 18.64
N LEU A 200 -3.14 -8.66 17.78
CA LEU A 200 -1.76 -8.26 18.16
C LEU A 200 -1.74 -7.21 19.26
N ILE A 201 -2.64 -6.21 19.21
CA ILE A 201 -2.75 -5.18 20.23
C ILE A 201 -3.20 -5.81 21.56
N VAL A 202 -4.25 -6.62 21.54
CA VAL A 202 -4.78 -7.30 22.74
C VAL A 202 -3.73 -8.22 23.36
N GLN A 203 -3.00 -8.97 22.54
CA GLN A 203 -1.91 -9.81 23.01
C GLN A 203 -0.82 -8.97 23.70
N ARG A 204 -0.45 -7.84 23.09
CA ARG A 204 0.56 -6.95 23.69
C ARG A 204 0.12 -6.35 25.01
N GLU A 205 -1.12 -5.91 25.10
CA GLU A 205 -1.70 -5.43 26.37
C GLU A 205 -1.68 -6.53 27.45
N ALA A 206 -2.08 -7.76 27.10
CA ALA A 206 -2.02 -8.89 28.04
C ALA A 206 -0.58 -9.19 28.51
N GLU A 207 0.42 -9.08 27.64
CA GLU A 207 1.84 -9.21 28.01
C GLU A 207 2.29 -8.10 28.97
N ILE A 208 1.82 -6.87 28.76
CA ILE A 208 2.11 -5.72 29.64
C ILE A 208 1.47 -5.92 31.01
N ASP A 209 0.19 -6.33 31.05
CA ASP A 209 -0.54 -6.56 32.30
C ASP A 209 0.05 -7.74 33.10
N ALA A 210 0.55 -8.76 32.39
CA ALA A 210 1.20 -9.92 33.02
C ALA A 210 2.67 -9.69 33.38
N PHE A 211 3.23 -8.54 33.00
CA PHE A 211 4.65 -8.25 33.21
C PHE A 211 5.00 -8.17 34.70
N LYS A 212 5.91 -9.01 35.13
CA LYS A 212 6.48 -8.97 36.48
C LYS A 212 7.91 -8.46 36.39
N PRO A 213 8.20 -7.27 36.96
CA PRO A 213 9.55 -6.75 36.97
C PRO A 213 10.47 -7.64 37.82
N GLU A 214 11.57 -8.08 37.22
CA GLU A 214 12.62 -8.83 37.90
C GLU A 214 13.82 -7.90 38.13
N PRO A 215 14.28 -7.72 39.37
CA PRO A 215 15.47 -6.94 39.64
C PRO A 215 16.71 -7.66 39.10
N PHE A 216 17.63 -6.90 38.57
CA PHE A 216 18.99 -7.34 38.28
C PHE A 216 19.98 -6.36 38.89
N TYR A 217 21.20 -6.80 39.10
CA TYR A 217 22.25 -6.02 39.72
C TYR A 217 23.48 -6.02 38.84
N THR A 218 24.18 -4.88 38.77
CA THR A 218 25.47 -4.74 38.09
C THR A 218 26.44 -4.04 39.01
N VAL A 219 27.72 -4.31 38.86
CA VAL A 219 28.82 -3.56 39.52
C VAL A 219 29.48 -2.69 38.50
N ALA A 220 29.62 -1.41 38.80
CA ALA A 220 30.37 -0.46 37.98
C ALA A 220 31.63 -0.05 38.71
N LEU A 221 32.75 -0.01 37.99
CA LEU A 221 34.03 0.52 38.45
C LEU A 221 34.28 1.85 37.73
N GLU A 222 34.39 2.92 38.48
CA GLU A 222 34.82 4.22 37.97
C GLU A 222 36.32 4.27 37.95
N LEU A 223 36.90 4.36 36.75
CA LEU A 223 38.36 4.39 36.53
C LEU A 223 38.77 5.69 35.86
N PRO A 224 39.99 6.18 36.04
CA PRO A 224 40.44 7.37 35.35
C PRO A 224 40.38 7.20 33.81
N GLY A 225 39.44 7.90 33.17
CA GLY A 225 39.29 7.93 31.74
C GLY A 225 38.33 6.91 31.12
N PHE A 226 37.80 5.96 31.88
CA PHE A 226 36.73 5.03 31.41
C PHE A 226 36.05 4.33 32.59
N ASP A 227 34.85 3.84 32.34
CA ASP A 227 34.07 3.03 33.26
C ASP A 227 34.07 1.57 32.83
N ALA A 228 34.12 0.65 33.79
CA ALA A 228 34.00 -0.78 33.55
C ALA A 228 32.74 -1.35 34.25
N GLY A 229 31.93 -2.12 33.56
CA GLY A 229 30.71 -2.72 34.10
C GLY A 229 30.74 -4.23 34.08
N SER A 230 30.15 -4.84 35.11
CA SER A 230 29.92 -6.28 35.12
C SER A 230 28.73 -6.70 34.26
N GLU A 231 28.62 -7.98 33.98
CA GLU A 231 27.37 -8.56 33.46
C GLU A 231 26.22 -8.45 34.49
N ARG A 232 24.99 -8.61 34.04
CA ARG A 232 23.80 -8.59 34.90
C ARG A 232 23.75 -9.84 35.81
N MET A 233 23.60 -9.60 37.10
CA MET A 233 23.47 -10.65 38.12
C MET A 233 22.02 -10.67 38.65
N LYS A 234 21.48 -11.87 38.88
CA LYS A 234 20.11 -12.03 39.40
C LYS A 234 20.03 -11.80 40.92
N ARG A 235 21.08 -12.06 41.65
CA ARG A 235 21.09 -11.94 43.12
C ARG A 235 21.93 -10.75 43.56
N LYS A 236 21.40 -9.96 44.47
CA LYS A 236 22.09 -8.81 45.07
C LYS A 236 23.39 -9.22 45.76
N ALA A 237 23.38 -10.35 46.50
CA ALA A 237 24.52 -10.84 47.20
C ALA A 237 25.73 -11.13 46.28
N ASP A 238 25.49 -11.61 45.05
CA ASP A 238 26.59 -11.85 44.10
C ASP A 238 27.24 -10.53 43.65
N ALA A 239 26.42 -9.50 43.46
CA ALA A 239 26.90 -8.18 43.10
C ALA A 239 27.67 -7.51 44.28
N GLU A 240 27.17 -7.65 45.49
CA GLU A 240 27.84 -7.16 46.70
C GLU A 240 29.17 -7.88 46.91
N THR A 241 29.23 -9.19 46.74
CA THR A 241 30.48 -9.97 46.85
C THR A 241 31.49 -9.53 45.79
N LEU A 242 31.07 -9.34 44.54
CA LEU A 242 31.93 -8.84 43.47
C LEU A 242 32.41 -7.43 43.76
N SER A 243 31.55 -6.52 44.21
CA SER A 243 31.88 -5.15 44.58
C SER A 243 32.94 -5.12 45.68
N GLN A 244 32.76 -5.92 46.74
CA GLN A 244 33.72 -6.05 47.83
C GLN A 244 35.07 -6.61 47.38
N SER A 245 35.05 -7.60 46.47
CA SER A 245 36.29 -8.19 45.94
C SER A 245 37.08 -7.22 45.06
N CYS A 246 36.41 -6.23 44.45
CA CYS A 246 37.08 -5.21 43.65
C CYS A 246 37.57 -3.99 44.45
N ALA A 247 37.04 -3.82 45.68
CA ALA A 247 37.38 -2.65 46.50
C ALA A 247 38.88 -2.63 46.87
N ASN A 248 39.51 -1.49 46.65
CA ASN A 248 40.94 -1.26 46.95
C ASN A 248 41.93 -2.24 46.25
N GLN A 249 41.50 -2.87 45.15
CA GLN A 249 42.37 -3.73 44.37
C GLN A 249 42.95 -2.98 43.16
N THR A 250 44.10 -3.44 42.69
CA THR A 250 44.69 -2.93 41.45
C THR A 250 43.95 -3.58 40.26
N THR A 251 43.43 -2.71 39.37
CA THR A 251 42.79 -3.17 38.14
C THR A 251 43.82 -3.39 37.04
N VAL A 252 43.80 -4.55 36.41
CA VAL A 252 44.68 -4.93 35.30
C VAL A 252 43.86 -5.22 34.06
N VAL A 253 44.19 -4.55 32.95
CA VAL A 253 43.64 -4.85 31.65
C VAL A 253 44.29 -6.13 31.12
N THR A 254 43.57 -7.22 31.10
CA THR A 254 44.07 -8.52 30.65
C THR A 254 43.95 -8.74 29.15
N LYS A 255 43.02 -8.05 28.49
CA LYS A 255 42.80 -8.14 27.05
C LYS A 255 42.30 -6.82 26.49
N LEU A 256 42.91 -6.40 25.38
CA LEU A 256 42.50 -5.26 24.59
C LEU A 256 42.17 -5.75 23.17
N GLU A 257 40.95 -5.59 22.75
CA GLU A 257 40.56 -5.84 21.35
C GLU A 257 40.17 -4.52 20.69
N ARG A 258 40.83 -4.22 19.58
CA ARG A 258 40.45 -3.11 18.69
C ARG A 258 39.74 -3.71 17.47
N LYS A 259 38.50 -3.31 17.24
CA LYS A 259 37.72 -3.71 16.07
C LYS A 259 37.31 -2.48 15.30
N ASP A 260 37.73 -2.40 14.07
CA ASP A 260 37.24 -1.37 13.16
C ASP A 260 35.86 -1.80 12.67
N LYS A 261 34.83 -0.97 12.91
CA LYS A 261 33.47 -1.17 12.43
C LYS A 261 33.20 -0.21 11.29
N ALA A 262 32.79 -0.74 10.16
CA ALA A 262 32.25 0.05 9.07
C ALA A 262 30.72 0.11 9.21
N GLU A 263 30.18 1.27 9.45
CA GLU A 263 28.75 1.51 9.39
C GLU A 263 28.36 1.93 7.97
N LYS A 264 27.49 1.16 7.36
CA LYS A 264 26.91 1.53 6.07
C LYS A 264 25.85 2.62 6.27
N PRO A 265 25.71 3.55 5.31
CA PRO A 265 24.60 4.49 5.36
C PRO A 265 23.25 3.74 5.42
N PRO A 266 22.23 4.32 6.07
CA PRO A 266 20.91 3.71 6.09
C PRO A 266 20.37 3.54 4.67
N ALA A 267 19.59 2.49 4.43
CA ALA A 267 18.90 2.32 3.17
C ALA A 267 17.80 3.40 3.02
N LEU A 268 17.35 3.65 1.80
CA LEU A 268 16.24 4.56 1.52
C LEU A 268 14.97 4.10 2.24
N TYR A 269 13.98 4.98 2.37
CA TYR A 269 12.71 4.67 2.99
C TYR A 269 11.81 3.84 2.07
N ASP A 270 11.23 2.78 2.61
CA ASP A 270 9.93 2.27 2.20
C ASP A 270 8.81 3.01 2.95
N LEU A 271 7.55 2.83 2.54
CA LEU A 271 6.41 3.51 3.17
C LEU A 271 6.32 3.22 4.68
N THR A 272 6.44 1.97 5.08
CA THR A 272 6.27 1.56 6.49
C THR A 272 7.35 2.15 7.38
N THR A 273 8.60 2.12 6.93
CA THR A 273 9.71 2.70 7.69
C THR A 273 9.57 4.22 7.81
N LEU A 274 9.16 4.89 6.71
CA LEU A 274 8.89 6.33 6.73
C LEU A 274 7.75 6.69 7.70
N GLN A 275 6.63 5.96 7.66
CA GLN A 275 5.49 6.18 8.57
C GLN A 275 5.90 6.03 10.03
N ARG A 276 6.69 5.01 10.36
CA ARG A 276 7.18 4.78 11.71
C ARG A 276 8.09 5.90 12.19
N ASP A 277 9.04 6.34 11.37
CA ASP A 277 9.97 7.39 11.74
C ASP A 277 9.29 8.77 11.77
N ALA A 278 8.39 9.06 10.84
CA ALA A 278 7.59 10.28 10.86
C ALA A 278 6.69 10.36 12.11
N ASN A 279 6.12 9.24 12.53
CA ASN A 279 5.37 9.19 13.78
C ASN A 279 6.27 9.44 14.99
N ARG A 280 7.42 8.76 15.07
CA ARG A 280 8.35 8.88 16.19
C ARG A 280 8.97 10.28 16.32
N ILE A 281 9.30 10.92 15.20
CA ILE A 281 10.07 12.19 15.17
C ILE A 281 9.14 13.40 15.12
N LEU A 282 8.06 13.30 14.32
CA LEU A 282 7.18 14.43 13.99
C LEU A 282 5.76 14.28 14.57
N GLY A 283 5.43 13.12 15.14
CA GLY A 283 4.08 12.85 15.65
C GLY A 283 3.01 12.64 14.57
N PHE A 284 3.39 12.45 13.30
CA PHE A 284 2.43 12.26 12.23
C PHE A 284 1.77 10.89 12.32
N THR A 285 0.48 10.84 11.99
CA THR A 285 -0.19 9.55 11.79
C THR A 285 0.29 8.87 10.52
N ALA A 286 0.09 7.56 10.40
CA ALA A 286 0.41 6.82 9.18
C ALA A 286 -0.33 7.39 7.96
N GLN A 287 -1.59 7.81 8.12
CA GLN A 287 -2.38 8.42 7.05
C GLN A 287 -1.82 9.78 6.63
N GLN A 288 -1.52 10.67 7.57
CA GLN A 288 -0.90 11.97 7.26
C GLN A 288 0.42 11.81 6.50
N THR A 289 1.26 10.86 6.93
CA THR A 289 2.52 10.58 6.24
C THR A 289 2.28 10.12 4.80
N LEU A 290 1.31 9.24 4.58
CA LEU A 290 0.94 8.77 3.24
C LEU A 290 0.40 9.91 2.37
N ASP A 291 -0.45 10.78 2.91
CA ASP A 291 -1.03 11.90 2.17
C ASP A 291 0.04 12.91 1.74
N TYR A 292 0.99 13.23 2.63
CA TYR A 292 2.12 14.08 2.27
C TYR A 292 3.02 13.43 1.21
N LEU A 293 3.34 12.15 1.37
CA LEU A 293 4.16 11.43 0.40
C LEU A 293 3.47 11.32 -0.96
N GLN A 294 2.15 11.10 -0.98
CA GLN A 294 1.36 11.11 -2.20
C GLN A 294 1.41 12.48 -2.90
N SER A 295 1.32 13.58 -2.13
CA SER A 295 1.46 14.94 -2.68
C SER A 295 2.85 15.20 -3.26
N LEU A 296 3.90 14.68 -2.63
CA LEU A 296 5.28 14.79 -3.14
C LEU A 296 5.46 13.98 -4.44
N TYR A 297 4.90 12.79 -4.51
CA TYR A 297 4.90 11.97 -5.71
C TYR A 297 4.20 12.65 -6.89
N GLU A 298 3.03 13.24 -6.66
CA GLU A 298 2.29 13.97 -7.69
C GLU A 298 3.03 15.23 -8.18
N LYS A 299 3.90 15.79 -7.33
CA LYS A 299 4.83 16.90 -7.67
C LYS A 299 6.15 16.41 -8.27
N LYS A 300 6.31 15.09 -8.51
CA LYS A 300 7.52 14.48 -9.05
C LYS A 300 8.77 14.61 -8.16
N LEU A 301 8.58 14.77 -6.85
CA LEU A 301 9.66 14.95 -5.87
C LEU A 301 10.08 13.63 -5.18
N CYS A 302 9.35 12.55 -5.40
CA CYS A 302 9.69 11.22 -4.92
C CYS A 302 9.09 10.14 -5.83
N THR A 303 9.55 8.90 -5.66
CA THR A 303 9.00 7.73 -6.37
C THR A 303 7.64 7.31 -5.80
N TYR A 304 7.02 6.29 -6.39
CA TYR A 304 5.70 5.81 -6.00
C TYR A 304 5.62 5.46 -4.51
N PRO A 305 4.67 6.02 -3.75
CA PRO A 305 4.63 5.94 -2.29
C PRO A 305 4.46 4.53 -1.73
N ARG A 306 3.68 3.68 -2.40
CA ARG A 306 3.35 2.35 -1.91
C ARG A 306 4.32 1.31 -2.47
N THR A 307 5.61 1.50 -2.17
CA THR A 307 6.67 0.58 -2.56
C THR A 307 7.26 -0.13 -1.34
N ASP A 308 7.58 -1.40 -1.52
CA ASP A 308 8.37 -2.18 -0.55
C ASP A 308 9.87 -2.10 -0.86
N SER A 309 10.25 -1.49 -2.00
CA SER A 309 11.63 -1.33 -2.40
C SER A 309 12.29 -0.18 -1.65
N ARG A 310 13.51 -0.41 -1.19
CA ARG A 310 14.39 0.57 -0.57
C ARG A 310 15.58 0.95 -1.48
N TYR A 311 15.44 0.64 -2.78
CA TYR A 311 16.45 0.86 -3.80
C TYR A 311 15.89 1.69 -4.94
N LEU A 312 16.74 2.47 -5.56
CA LEU A 312 16.44 3.16 -6.81
C LEU A 312 16.95 2.32 -7.98
N THR A 313 16.33 2.49 -9.14
CA THR A 313 16.77 1.86 -10.38
C THR A 313 17.95 2.61 -10.97
N SER A 314 18.79 1.92 -11.75
CA SER A 314 20.01 2.53 -12.31
C SER A 314 19.76 3.72 -13.25
N ASP A 315 18.59 3.74 -13.89
CA ASP A 315 18.15 4.84 -14.76
C ASP A 315 17.82 6.14 -14.01
N MET A 316 17.69 6.08 -12.67
CA MET A 316 17.48 7.26 -11.82
C MET A 316 18.77 7.87 -11.29
N ALA A 317 19.93 7.23 -11.53
CA ALA A 317 21.21 7.67 -10.96
C ALA A 317 21.63 9.06 -11.45
N ASP A 318 21.36 9.38 -12.71
CA ASP A 318 21.74 10.67 -13.32
C ASP A 318 20.86 11.84 -12.83
N GLY A 319 19.73 11.55 -12.17
CA GLY A 319 18.79 12.55 -11.62
C GLY A 319 18.98 12.84 -10.13
N LEU A 320 19.89 12.13 -9.47
CA LEU A 320 20.23 12.30 -8.05
C LEU A 320 21.35 13.31 -7.86
#